data_a03cbc82e153ec9219b1d62fb8e0c764
#
_entry.id   a03cbc82e153ec9219b1d62fb8e0c764
#
_cell.length_a   1.000
_cell.length_b   1.000
_cell.length_c   1.000
_cell.angle_alpha   90.00
_cell.angle_beta   90.00
_cell.angle_gamma   90.00
#
_symmetry.space_group_name_H-M   'P 1'
#
loop_
_entity.id
_entity.type
_entity.pdbx_description
1 polymer ?
#
loop_
_entity_poly.entity_id
_entity_poly.type
_entity_poly.pdbx_seq_one_letter_code
_entity_poly.pdbx_strand_id
1 'polypeptide(L)'
;MKKLLFFALFISVGMNAFAQTDLLPHLLKLQGNWVGLTGREEWTKVEDEMVIEGISFYNVNYEEYGTNELPNEHSVIVYDNDHWVYIATPLEADKSTIFTCTKATATEWIFENPTHDFPKRIIYRFLSDEQLETTIDAGLGSGPKDVKVWKYWKKKI
;
A
#
# COMPACT_ATOMS: atom_id res chain seq x y z
N MET A 1 -45.58 -31.74 -24.55
CA MET A 1 -44.43 -30.85 -24.59
C MET A 1 -44.09 -30.43 -23.17
N LYS A 2 -43.05 -31.05 -22.54
CA LYS A 2 -42.64 -30.76 -21.17
C LYS A 2 -41.60 -29.65 -21.21
N LYS A 3 -41.92 -28.49 -20.59
CA LYS A 3 -40.95 -27.38 -20.40
C LYS A 3 -40.03 -27.74 -19.24
N LEU A 4 -38.75 -27.95 -19.54
CA LEU A 4 -37.68 -28.07 -18.53
C LEU A 4 -37.37 -26.66 -18.02
N LEU A 5 -37.68 -26.38 -16.75
CA LEU A 5 -37.19 -25.21 -16.05
C LEU A 5 -35.75 -25.49 -15.58
N PHE A 6 -34.79 -24.80 -16.16
CA PHE A 6 -33.42 -24.73 -15.63
C PHE A 6 -33.43 -23.78 -14.44
N PHE A 7 -33.29 -24.30 -13.23
CA PHE A 7 -32.99 -23.53 -12.03
C PHE A 7 -31.49 -23.29 -12.02
N ALA A 8 -31.07 -22.09 -12.40
CA ALA A 8 -29.70 -21.65 -12.19
C ALA A 8 -29.48 -21.36 -10.70
N LEU A 9 -28.83 -22.28 -10.02
CA LEU A 9 -28.37 -22.10 -8.64
C LEU A 9 -27.23 -21.09 -8.63
N PHE A 10 -27.52 -19.82 -8.33
CA PHE A 10 -26.51 -18.82 -8.00
C PHE A 10 -25.94 -19.18 -6.62
N ILE A 11 -24.78 -19.85 -6.62
CA ILE A 11 -23.96 -19.97 -5.42
C ILE A 11 -23.32 -18.58 -5.24
N SER A 12 -23.93 -17.74 -4.43
CA SER A 12 -23.25 -16.57 -3.87
C SER A 12 -22.18 -17.09 -2.93
N VAL A 13 -20.93 -17.13 -3.40
CA VAL A 13 -19.78 -17.24 -2.52
C VAL A 13 -19.80 -15.96 -1.69
N GLY A 14 -20.30 -16.07 -0.46
CA GLY A 14 -20.22 -15.02 0.53
C GLY A 14 -18.74 -14.75 0.83
N MET A 15 -18.15 -13.82 0.12
CA MET A 15 -16.96 -13.15 0.62
C MET A 15 -17.42 -12.44 1.88
N ASN A 16 -16.93 -12.89 3.06
CA ASN A 16 -17.02 -12.14 4.28
C ASN A 16 -16.26 -10.83 4.04
N ALA A 17 -16.97 -9.80 3.59
CA ALA A 17 -16.51 -8.45 3.66
C ALA A 17 -16.42 -8.13 5.17
N PHE A 18 -15.25 -8.32 5.77
CA PHE A 18 -14.91 -7.55 6.95
C PHE A 18 -15.21 -6.10 6.58
N ALA A 19 -16.02 -5.42 7.38
CA ALA A 19 -16.31 -4.02 7.10
C ALA A 19 -14.96 -3.32 6.94
N GLN A 20 -14.75 -2.62 5.83
CA GLN A 20 -13.40 -2.08 5.50
C GLN A 20 -12.90 -1.09 6.56
N THR A 21 -13.81 -0.55 7.37
CA THR A 21 -13.51 0.23 8.58
C THR A 21 -12.77 -0.58 9.64
N ASP A 22 -12.99 -1.91 9.74
CA ASP A 22 -12.29 -2.76 10.71
C ASP A 22 -10.80 -2.96 10.35
N LEU A 23 -10.41 -2.60 9.13
CA LEU A 23 -9.04 -2.70 8.66
C LEU A 23 -8.18 -1.48 9.02
N LEU A 24 -8.80 -0.35 9.35
CA LEU A 24 -8.07 0.87 9.73
C LEU A 24 -7.04 0.63 10.85
N PRO A 25 -7.36 -0.08 11.96
CA PRO A 25 -6.37 -0.34 13.01
C PRO A 25 -5.12 -1.08 12.51
N HIS A 26 -5.26 -1.91 11.48
CA HIS A 26 -4.14 -2.62 10.88
C HIS A 26 -3.32 -1.73 9.96
N LEU A 27 -3.95 -0.83 9.22
CA LEU A 27 -3.26 0.17 8.41
C LEU A 27 -2.50 1.17 9.28
N LEU A 28 -3.04 1.53 10.45
CA LEU A 28 -2.38 2.43 11.39
C LEU A 28 -1.06 1.89 11.96
N LYS A 29 -0.74 0.62 11.76
CA LYS A 29 0.60 0.08 12.04
C LYS A 29 1.69 0.76 11.21
N LEU A 30 1.35 1.32 10.03
CA LEU A 30 2.27 2.13 9.24
C LEU A 30 2.74 3.37 10.01
N GLN A 31 1.91 3.94 10.88
CA GLN A 31 2.24 5.17 11.59
C GLN A 31 3.60 5.08 12.29
N GLY A 32 4.45 6.09 12.03
CA GLY A 32 5.80 6.23 12.58
C GLY A 32 6.87 6.29 11.51
N ASN A 33 8.12 6.19 11.94
CA ASN A 33 9.31 6.29 11.09
C ASN A 33 9.87 4.89 10.82
N TRP A 34 9.96 4.55 9.55
CA TRP A 34 10.48 3.29 9.06
C TRP A 34 11.79 3.51 8.33
N VAL A 35 12.83 2.82 8.75
CA VAL A 35 14.21 3.05 8.31
C VAL A 35 14.76 1.77 7.68
N GLY A 36 15.18 1.88 6.41
CA GLY A 36 15.82 0.82 5.63
C GLY A 36 17.28 1.15 5.31
N LEU A 37 17.96 0.25 4.59
CA LEU A 37 19.35 0.45 4.17
C LEU A 37 19.50 1.54 3.10
N THR A 38 18.50 1.72 2.25
CA THR A 38 18.56 2.60 1.08
C THR A 38 17.37 3.56 1.01
N GLY A 39 16.68 3.77 2.12
CA GLY A 39 15.54 4.67 2.16
C GLY A 39 14.83 4.65 3.50
N ARG A 40 13.88 5.54 3.67
CA ARG A 40 13.02 5.63 4.83
C ARG A 40 11.62 6.07 4.42
N GLU A 41 10.66 5.76 5.25
CA GLU A 41 9.28 6.22 5.12
C GLU A 41 8.80 6.78 6.46
N GLU A 42 8.12 7.90 6.40
CA GLU A 42 7.49 8.54 7.55
C GLU A 42 5.99 8.58 7.32
N TRP A 43 5.23 7.96 8.22
CA TRP A 43 3.78 7.86 8.10
C TRP A 43 3.07 8.53 9.27
N THR A 44 2.09 9.37 8.99
CA THR A 44 1.30 10.11 9.97
C THR A 44 -0.19 9.93 9.70
N LYS A 45 -0.95 9.59 10.74
CA LYS A 45 -2.41 9.60 10.66
C LYS A 45 -2.90 11.04 10.66
N VAL A 46 -3.81 11.38 9.75
CA VAL A 46 -4.55 12.63 9.78
C VAL A 46 -5.66 12.51 10.83
N GLU A 47 -5.74 13.50 11.74
CA GLU A 47 -6.73 13.51 12.81
C GLU A 47 -8.15 13.56 12.23
N ASP A 48 -9.07 12.83 12.88
CA ASP A 48 -10.51 12.75 12.57
C ASP A 48 -10.87 12.25 11.16
N GLU A 49 -9.88 11.76 10.37
CA GLU A 49 -10.10 11.25 9.02
C GLU A 49 -9.65 9.79 8.88
N MET A 50 -10.21 9.10 7.89
CA MET A 50 -9.74 7.78 7.48
C MET A 50 -8.62 7.94 6.44
N VAL A 51 -7.56 8.66 6.85
CA VAL A 51 -6.43 9.05 6.01
C VAL A 51 -5.13 8.82 6.76
N ILE A 52 -4.14 8.26 6.08
CA ILE A 52 -2.76 8.22 6.53
C ILE A 52 -1.87 8.80 5.43
N GLU A 53 -1.01 9.75 5.79
CA GLU A 53 -0.07 10.39 4.90
C GLU A 53 1.32 9.84 5.10
N GLY A 54 2.04 9.61 4.01
CA GLY A 54 3.39 9.11 3.98
C GLY A 54 4.34 10.00 3.19
N ILE A 55 5.58 10.09 3.64
CA ILE A 55 6.68 10.71 2.92
C ILE A 55 7.79 9.69 2.80
N SER A 56 8.23 9.46 1.56
CA SER A 56 9.27 8.49 1.26
C SER A 56 10.54 9.17 0.80
N PHE A 57 11.67 8.62 1.22
CA PHE A 57 13.02 9.07 0.88
C PHE A 57 13.78 7.85 0.37
N TYR A 58 14.14 7.85 -0.91
CA TYR A 58 14.86 6.75 -1.55
C TYR A 58 16.28 7.15 -1.89
N ASN A 59 17.16 6.18 -1.95
CA ASN A 59 18.59 6.35 -2.27
C ASN A 59 19.35 7.21 -1.27
N VAL A 60 18.93 7.22 -0.01
CA VAL A 60 19.62 7.91 1.06
C VAL A 60 20.66 7.00 1.67
N ASN A 61 21.88 7.48 1.86
CA ASN A 61 22.89 6.75 2.62
C ASN A 61 22.55 6.80 4.10
N TYR A 62 22.66 5.68 4.79
CA TYR A 62 22.38 5.55 6.22
C TYR A 62 23.16 6.57 7.08
N GLU A 63 24.35 6.98 6.62
CA GLU A 63 25.23 7.96 7.30
C GLU A 63 24.73 9.41 7.17
N GLU A 64 23.85 9.70 6.22
CA GLU A 64 23.31 11.05 5.95
C GLU A 64 21.94 11.30 6.62
N TYR A 65 21.50 10.38 7.46
CA TYR A 65 20.24 10.49 8.17
C TYR A 65 20.13 11.77 9.00
N GLY A 66 19.26 12.68 8.57
CA GLY A 66 18.94 13.92 9.29
C GLY A 66 19.56 15.18 8.73
N THR A 67 20.24 15.11 7.58
CA THR A 67 20.74 16.29 6.87
C THR A 67 19.91 16.53 5.61
N ASN A 68 19.30 17.69 5.46
CA ASN A 68 18.70 18.32 4.25
C ASN A 68 18.22 17.37 3.11
N GLU A 69 17.73 16.19 3.45
CA GLU A 69 17.18 15.22 2.49
C GLU A 69 15.88 15.77 1.90
N LEU A 70 15.80 15.80 0.60
CA LEU A 70 14.53 16.07 -0.08
C LEU A 70 13.75 14.76 -0.19
N PRO A 71 12.44 14.76 0.14
CA PRO A 71 11.59 13.60 -0.07
C PRO A 71 11.53 13.29 -1.57
N ASN A 72 11.31 12.02 -1.91
CA ASN A 72 11.12 11.58 -3.30
C ASN A 72 9.64 11.47 -3.66
N GLU A 73 8.80 11.14 -2.69
CA GLU A 73 7.37 10.91 -2.93
C GLU A 73 6.55 11.31 -1.69
N HIS A 74 5.43 11.96 -1.94
CA HIS A 74 4.34 12.11 -1.00
C HIS A 74 3.25 11.08 -1.33
N SER A 75 2.81 10.35 -0.32
CA SER A 75 1.83 9.27 -0.46
C SER A 75 0.64 9.51 0.46
N VAL A 76 -0.55 9.15 0.00
CA VAL A 76 -1.76 9.20 0.81
C VAL A 76 -2.49 7.88 0.70
N ILE A 77 -2.85 7.26 1.81
CA ILE A 77 -3.78 6.15 1.84
C ILE A 77 -5.08 6.64 2.45
N VAL A 78 -6.16 6.58 1.70
CA VAL A 78 -7.47 7.10 2.09
C VAL A 78 -8.58 6.11 1.76
N TYR A 79 -9.64 6.10 2.59
CA TYR A 79 -10.87 5.37 2.29
C TYR A 79 -11.81 6.28 1.54
N ASP A 80 -12.06 5.97 0.28
CA ASP A 80 -12.90 6.73 -0.63
C ASP A 80 -13.82 5.81 -1.44
N ASN A 81 -15.11 6.17 -1.55
CA ASN A 81 -16.11 5.43 -2.33
C ASN A 81 -16.10 3.90 -2.06
N ASP A 82 -16.12 3.51 -0.79
CA ASP A 82 -16.11 2.11 -0.33
C ASP A 82 -14.82 1.33 -0.64
N HIS A 83 -13.72 2.03 -0.95
CA HIS A 83 -12.42 1.42 -1.23
C HIS A 83 -11.29 2.15 -0.51
N TRP A 84 -10.29 1.40 -0.10
CA TRP A 84 -8.99 1.98 0.23
C TRP A 84 -8.22 2.26 -1.05
N VAL A 85 -7.68 3.46 -1.18
CA VAL A 85 -6.83 3.87 -2.30
C VAL A 85 -5.50 4.40 -1.80
N TYR A 86 -4.45 4.12 -2.55
CA TYR A 86 -3.13 4.68 -2.38
C TYR A 86 -2.89 5.69 -3.50
N ILE A 87 -2.55 6.91 -3.12
CA ILE A 87 -2.26 8.01 -4.04
C ILE A 87 -0.76 8.29 -3.94
N ALA A 88 0.00 7.95 -4.98
CA ALA A 88 1.43 8.24 -5.10
C ALA A 88 1.64 9.57 -5.81
N THR A 89 2.41 10.46 -5.21
CA THR A 89 2.78 11.75 -5.80
C THR A 89 4.30 11.92 -5.72
N PRO A 90 5.06 11.38 -6.70
CA PRO A 90 6.49 11.65 -6.80
C PRO A 90 6.72 13.15 -6.94
N LEU A 91 7.73 13.70 -6.24
CA LEU A 91 7.98 15.15 -6.22
C LEU A 91 8.37 15.73 -7.58
N GLU A 92 8.93 14.91 -8.46
CA GLU A 92 9.28 15.31 -9.82
C GLU A 92 8.15 15.10 -10.83
N ALA A 93 7.00 14.57 -10.39
CA ALA A 93 5.88 14.28 -11.28
C ALA A 93 4.82 15.38 -11.25
N ASP A 94 4.29 15.73 -12.43
CA ASP A 94 3.19 16.70 -12.57
C ASP A 94 1.83 16.15 -12.09
N LYS A 95 1.73 14.85 -11.87
CA LYS A 95 0.47 14.16 -11.54
C LYS A 95 0.67 13.03 -10.55
N SER A 96 -0.33 12.88 -9.69
CA SER A 96 -0.45 11.71 -8.82
C SER A 96 -0.95 10.48 -9.59
N THR A 97 -0.53 9.30 -9.13
CA THR A 97 -1.03 8.01 -9.59
C THR A 97 -1.87 7.36 -8.51
N ILE A 98 -3.05 6.85 -8.86
CA ILE A 98 -3.97 6.21 -7.94
C ILE A 98 -3.90 4.69 -8.11
N PHE A 99 -3.77 3.97 -6.98
CA PHE A 99 -3.82 2.52 -6.90
C PHE A 99 -4.97 2.11 -5.99
N THR A 100 -5.81 1.17 -6.43
CA THR A 100 -6.93 0.66 -5.64
C THR A 100 -6.49 -0.51 -4.78
N CYS A 101 -6.91 -0.55 -3.53
CA CYS A 101 -6.65 -1.69 -2.65
C CYS A 101 -7.42 -2.92 -3.15
N THR A 102 -6.71 -3.98 -3.50
CA THR A 102 -7.27 -5.26 -3.95
C THR A 102 -7.19 -6.33 -2.89
N LYS A 103 -6.33 -6.13 -1.89
CA LYS A 103 -6.22 -7.02 -0.73
C LYS A 103 -5.82 -6.23 0.49
N ALA A 104 -6.53 -6.45 1.59
CA ALA A 104 -6.19 -5.93 2.89
C ALA A 104 -6.39 -7.00 3.96
N THR A 105 -5.36 -7.21 4.77
CA THR A 105 -5.36 -8.10 5.93
C THR A 105 -4.65 -7.44 7.11
N ALA A 106 -4.60 -8.11 8.25
CA ALA A 106 -3.86 -7.63 9.41
C ALA A 106 -2.35 -7.43 9.16
N THR A 107 -1.79 -8.12 8.14
CA THR A 107 -0.36 -8.15 7.88
C THR A 107 0.06 -7.79 6.46
N GLU A 108 -0.89 -7.64 5.53
CA GLU A 108 -0.56 -7.36 4.13
C GLU A 108 -1.61 -6.47 3.49
N TRP A 109 -1.14 -5.45 2.77
CA TRP A 109 -1.95 -4.56 1.95
C TRP A 109 -1.40 -4.54 0.53
N ILE A 110 -2.27 -4.72 -0.47
CA ILE A 110 -1.92 -4.68 -1.89
C ILE A 110 -2.76 -3.62 -2.57
N PHE A 111 -2.08 -2.67 -3.20
CA PHE A 111 -2.68 -1.62 -4.00
C PHE A 111 -2.28 -1.82 -5.47
N GLU A 112 -3.23 -1.77 -6.40
CA GLU A 112 -3.01 -2.08 -7.80
C GLU A 112 -3.52 -0.99 -8.73
N ASN A 113 -2.75 -0.72 -9.79
CA ASN A 113 -3.16 0.02 -10.97
C ASN A 113 -2.66 -0.74 -12.22
N PRO A 114 -3.48 -1.65 -12.79
CA PRO A 114 -3.06 -2.46 -13.93
C PRO A 114 -2.76 -1.65 -15.20
N THR A 115 -3.26 -0.42 -15.29
CA THR A 115 -3.06 0.48 -16.44
C THR A 115 -1.81 1.33 -16.34
N HIS A 116 -1.20 1.43 -15.15
CA HIS A 116 0.07 2.11 -14.96
C HIS A 116 1.22 1.31 -15.58
N ASP A 117 2.24 1.96 -16.10
CA ASP A 117 3.39 1.27 -16.70
C ASP A 117 4.25 0.61 -15.63
N PHE A 118 4.73 1.35 -14.64
CA PHE A 118 5.47 0.81 -13.50
C PHE A 118 5.50 1.83 -12.35
N PRO A 119 5.26 1.34 -11.09
CA PRO A 119 4.78 0.00 -10.76
C PRO A 119 3.31 -0.20 -11.09
N LYS A 120 2.86 -1.45 -11.23
CA LYS A 120 1.43 -1.80 -11.28
C LYS A 120 0.89 -2.21 -9.93
N ARG A 121 1.76 -2.63 -9.01
CA ARG A 121 1.40 -2.96 -7.63
C ARG A 121 2.35 -2.32 -6.63
N ILE A 122 1.78 -1.97 -5.48
CA ILE A 122 2.47 -1.55 -4.27
C ILE A 122 1.97 -2.47 -3.15
N ILE A 123 2.89 -3.14 -2.47
CA ILE A 123 2.58 -4.15 -1.45
C ILE A 123 3.29 -3.76 -0.16
N TYR A 124 2.52 -3.59 0.91
CA TYR A 124 3.01 -3.42 2.27
C TYR A 124 2.79 -4.71 3.04
N ARG A 125 3.85 -5.28 3.59
CA ARG A 125 3.79 -6.50 4.41
C ARG A 125 4.44 -6.26 5.76
N PHE A 126 3.66 -6.34 6.83
CA PHE A 126 4.14 -6.30 8.20
C PHE A 126 4.71 -7.67 8.56
N LEU A 127 6.02 -7.79 8.70
CA LEU A 127 6.69 -9.01 9.15
C LEU A 127 6.61 -9.13 10.68
N SER A 128 6.52 -7.99 11.37
CA SER A 128 6.24 -7.83 12.79
C SER A 128 5.76 -6.40 13.05
N ASP A 129 5.51 -6.02 14.29
CA ASP A 129 5.17 -4.64 14.65
C ASP A 129 6.37 -3.66 14.48
N GLU A 130 7.58 -4.20 14.33
CA GLU A 130 8.82 -3.43 14.15
C GLU A 130 9.50 -3.67 12.78
N GLN A 131 8.93 -4.52 11.93
CA GLN A 131 9.50 -4.86 10.62
C GLN A 131 8.47 -4.76 9.51
N LEU A 132 8.80 -4.00 8.49
CA LEU A 132 7.98 -3.76 7.31
C LEU A 132 8.77 -4.16 6.05
N GLU A 133 8.10 -4.80 5.12
CA GLU A 133 8.58 -5.02 3.76
C GLU A 133 7.66 -4.29 2.79
N THR A 134 8.22 -3.41 1.96
CA THR A 134 7.51 -2.76 0.87
C THR A 134 8.01 -3.34 -0.44
N THR A 135 7.09 -3.75 -1.30
CA THR A 135 7.40 -4.28 -2.64
C THR A 135 6.65 -3.47 -3.68
N ILE A 136 7.32 -3.14 -4.77
CA ILE A 136 6.66 -2.67 -5.99
C ILE A 136 7.01 -3.57 -7.15
N ASP A 137 6.03 -3.83 -8.04
CA ASP A 137 6.24 -4.71 -9.18
C ASP A 137 5.36 -4.36 -10.40
N ALA A 138 5.58 -5.08 -11.51
CA ALA A 138 4.85 -4.91 -12.76
C ALA A 138 3.53 -5.71 -12.82
N GLY A 139 3.03 -6.23 -11.70
CA GLY A 139 1.80 -7.02 -11.62
C GLY A 139 2.04 -8.51 -11.47
N LEU A 140 0.99 -9.31 -11.51
CA LEU A 140 1.08 -10.77 -11.40
C LEU A 140 1.97 -11.35 -12.49
N GLY A 141 2.90 -12.23 -12.12
CA GLY A 141 3.86 -12.84 -13.03
C GLY A 141 5.09 -11.99 -13.36
N SER A 142 5.33 -10.91 -12.59
CA SER A 142 6.55 -10.10 -12.71
C SER A 142 7.81 -10.95 -12.61
N GLY A 143 8.75 -10.69 -13.52
CA GLY A 143 10.09 -11.27 -13.42
C GLY A 143 10.93 -10.58 -12.34
N PRO A 144 12.04 -11.19 -11.89
CA PRO A 144 12.88 -10.62 -10.83
C PRO A 144 13.38 -9.19 -11.09
N LYS A 145 13.59 -8.82 -12.36
CA LYS A 145 14.02 -7.48 -12.78
C LYS A 145 12.93 -6.41 -12.63
N ASP A 146 11.67 -6.84 -12.58
CA ASP A 146 10.50 -5.99 -12.51
C ASP A 146 9.92 -5.92 -11.09
N VAL A 147 10.71 -6.33 -10.10
CA VAL A 147 10.36 -6.34 -8.68
C VAL A 147 11.42 -5.57 -7.91
N LYS A 148 11.00 -4.62 -7.09
CA LYS A 148 11.87 -3.93 -6.12
C LYS A 148 11.32 -4.17 -4.73
N VAL A 149 12.20 -4.49 -3.78
CA VAL A 149 11.84 -4.81 -2.39
C VAL A 149 12.70 -3.99 -1.45
N TRP A 150 12.06 -3.36 -0.49
CA TRP A 150 12.70 -2.68 0.62
C TRP A 150 12.28 -3.32 1.92
N LYS A 151 13.21 -3.37 2.88
CA LYS A 151 12.96 -3.81 4.24
C LYS A 151 13.28 -2.68 5.19
N TYR A 152 12.36 -2.43 6.09
CA TYR A 152 12.42 -1.34 7.04
C TYR A 152 12.26 -1.85 8.46
N TRP A 153 12.85 -1.11 9.38
CA TRP A 153 12.69 -1.28 10.81
C TRP A 153 12.10 -0.01 11.41
N LYS A 154 11.18 -0.18 12.33
CA LYS A 154 10.54 0.94 13.00
C LYS A 154 11.55 1.63 13.92
N LYS A 155 11.78 2.91 13.70
CA LYS A 155 12.64 3.72 14.55
C LYS A 155 11.88 4.03 15.84
N LYS A 156 12.44 3.65 17.00
CA LYS A 156 11.94 4.07 18.31
C LYS A 156 12.30 5.55 18.50
N ILE A 157 11.30 6.34 18.84
CA ILE A 157 11.45 7.76 19.21
C ILE A 157 11.90 7.84 20.65
#